data_7ef5f4cbcc2c31d46bb2a1cc7e334737
#
_entry.id   7ef5f4cbcc2c31d46bb2a1cc7e334737
#
_cell.length_a   1.000
_cell.length_b   1.000
_cell.length_c   1.000
_cell.angle_alpha   90.00
_cell.angle_beta   90.00
_cell.angle_gamma   90.00
#
_symmetry.space_group_name_H-M   'P 1'
#
loop_
_entity.id
_entity.type
_entity.pdbx_description
1 polymer ?
#
loop_
_entity_poly.entity_id
_entity_poly.type
_entity_poly.pdbx_seq_one_letter_code
_entity_poly.pdbx_strand_id
1 'polypeptide(L)'
;MEQKQVRSQFSHETMEELRKRVLDLEEQNRVLDAFIENSTDAIQISDRNLVTLRINRAYEVLTGIRREELVGVPVEQLVKNHLISESCGAIVAKTKKPHTIVQTFYRTGRSAHVSCTPVFDSCGEIEFYICNDRDLDEISSLQQELDKIRGLNDQYLQELESIKARMGGQSKLIVADKEMLKVLALAARIAKVDSTALLLGETGVGKDEIARFIHQNSGRSNRRFVPINCAAITESLFESELFGHEGHAFTGAGSKVKPGLLEAADHGTLFLDEVGERSLNMQAKLLHVLQNRSFIRVGGNEPIQVDIRVIAATNCDLEEMVQQKRFREDLYYRLNVMPIHIPPLRKRKNDIIPLAQHFLDYYNQKYDFHRKLSPATCFALLNYRWEGNVRQLKNSIEQATIITDTDLIQPESLPMNVAGPEPVQDAPAEAGLNEMLERMELRYLQTFYERYGSIRKAAERLKLPPTTFLRHWEQLRQKYGTSSAEGKE
;
A
#
# COMPACT_ATOMS: atom_id res chain seq x y z
N MET A 1 25.11 -47.48 50.39
CA MET A 1 26.41 -46.90 50.01
C MET A 1 26.24 -45.45 49.49
N GLU A 2 25.12 -45.11 48.89
CA GLU A 2 24.89 -43.72 48.32
C GLU A 2 24.80 -42.60 49.35
N GLN A 3 24.21 -42.84 50.53
CA GLN A 3 24.16 -41.84 51.61
C GLN A 3 25.52 -41.42 52.20
N LYS A 4 26.56 -42.29 52.08
CA LYS A 4 27.92 -41.96 52.52
C LYS A 4 28.70 -41.13 51.46
N GLN A 5 28.39 -41.31 50.20
CA GLN A 5 29.03 -40.53 49.12
C GLN A 5 28.51 -39.07 49.06
N VAL A 6 27.22 -38.85 49.32
CA VAL A 6 26.63 -37.50 49.37
C VAL A 6 27.17 -36.71 50.58
N ARG A 7 27.42 -37.35 51.73
CA ARG A 7 28.02 -36.67 52.90
C ARG A 7 29.50 -36.29 52.72
N SER A 8 30.25 -36.92 51.83
CA SER A 8 31.68 -36.66 51.64
C SER A 8 31.90 -35.46 50.66
N GLN A 9 30.92 -35.11 49.82
CA GLN A 9 31.00 -33.98 48.90
C GLN A 9 30.71 -32.61 49.56
N PHE A 10 29.97 -32.60 50.68
CA PHE A 10 29.60 -31.36 51.37
C PHE A 10 30.58 -30.88 52.46
N SER A 11 31.70 -31.56 52.67
CA SER A 11 32.62 -31.26 53.76
C SER A 11 33.73 -30.24 53.40
N HIS A 12 33.77 -29.70 52.20
CA HIS A 12 34.80 -28.75 51.76
C HIS A 12 34.28 -27.43 51.16
N GLU A 13 32.98 -27.19 51.13
CA GLU A 13 32.49 -25.85 50.73
C GLU A 13 32.63 -24.87 51.92
N THR A 14 33.28 -23.75 51.68
CA THR A 14 33.37 -22.67 52.66
C THR A 14 31.98 -22.00 52.84
N MET A 15 31.72 -21.44 54.03
CA MET A 15 30.48 -20.71 54.29
C MET A 15 30.26 -19.57 53.29
N GLU A 16 31.30 -19.06 52.67
CA GLU A 16 31.30 -18.00 51.68
C GLU A 16 30.85 -18.51 50.31
N GLU A 17 31.28 -19.69 49.88
CA GLU A 17 30.84 -20.36 48.67
C GLU A 17 29.36 -20.76 48.75
N LEU A 18 28.89 -21.25 49.89
CA LEU A 18 27.47 -21.54 50.12
C LEU A 18 26.62 -20.27 50.05
N ARG A 19 27.05 -19.17 50.65
CA ARG A 19 26.36 -17.90 50.56
C ARG A 19 26.27 -17.38 49.12
N LYS A 20 27.35 -17.49 48.36
CA LYS A 20 27.38 -17.08 46.94
C LYS A 20 26.40 -17.93 46.11
N ARG A 21 26.39 -19.24 46.33
CA ARG A 21 25.49 -20.17 45.66
C ARG A 21 24.03 -19.95 45.99
N VAL A 22 23.71 -19.60 47.25
CA VAL A 22 22.35 -19.20 47.65
C VAL A 22 21.93 -17.89 46.91
N LEU A 23 22.78 -16.88 46.87
CA LEU A 23 22.50 -15.65 46.19
C LEU A 23 22.30 -15.86 44.67
N ASP A 24 23.14 -16.68 44.03
CA ASP A 24 22.99 -17.02 42.61
C ASP A 24 21.66 -17.76 42.34
N LEU A 25 21.28 -18.72 43.23
CA LEU A 25 20.00 -19.42 43.11
C LEU A 25 18.80 -18.49 43.36
N GLU A 26 18.90 -17.56 44.30
CA GLU A 26 17.85 -16.58 44.57
C GLU A 26 17.68 -15.62 43.36
N GLU A 27 18.78 -15.23 42.71
CA GLU A 27 18.73 -14.41 41.50
C GLU A 27 18.12 -15.17 40.33
N GLN A 28 18.51 -16.42 40.10
CA GLN A 28 17.92 -17.30 39.08
C GLN A 28 16.41 -17.50 39.32
N ASN A 29 16.03 -17.79 40.55
CA ASN A 29 14.61 -17.94 40.93
C ASN A 29 13.83 -16.66 40.67
N ARG A 30 14.38 -15.48 41.01
CA ARG A 30 13.75 -14.18 40.76
C ARG A 30 13.51 -13.94 39.27
N VAL A 31 14.50 -14.32 38.40
CA VAL A 31 14.37 -14.18 36.94
C VAL A 31 13.30 -15.14 36.42
N LEU A 32 13.28 -16.41 36.84
CA LEU A 32 12.26 -17.38 36.47
C LEU A 32 10.86 -16.95 36.92
N ASP A 33 10.77 -16.41 38.14
CA ASP A 33 9.54 -15.88 38.68
C ASP A 33 9.00 -14.70 37.84
N ALA A 34 9.87 -13.78 37.46
CA ALA A 34 9.50 -12.67 36.61
C ALA A 34 9.06 -13.15 35.21
N PHE A 35 9.65 -14.21 34.68
CA PHE A 35 9.28 -14.78 33.38
C PHE A 35 7.87 -15.38 33.41
N ILE A 36 7.55 -16.16 34.43
CA ILE A 36 6.23 -16.77 34.62
C ILE A 36 5.17 -15.67 34.86
N GLU A 37 5.45 -14.71 35.74
CA GLU A 37 4.51 -13.69 36.16
C GLU A 37 4.13 -12.70 35.05
N ASN A 38 5.08 -12.39 34.14
CA ASN A 38 4.86 -11.47 33.02
C ASN A 38 4.49 -12.19 31.70
N SER A 39 4.28 -13.51 31.72
CA SER A 39 3.75 -14.22 30.54
C SER A 39 2.34 -13.72 30.22
N THR A 40 2.06 -13.51 28.92
CA THR A 40 0.72 -13.19 28.40
C THR A 40 -0.21 -14.42 28.45
N ASP A 41 0.34 -15.62 28.30
CA ASP A 41 -0.44 -16.86 28.45
C ASP A 41 -0.70 -17.12 29.95
N ALA A 42 -1.92 -17.57 30.26
CA ALA A 42 -2.25 -17.96 31.63
C ALA A 42 -1.55 -19.27 31.99
N ILE A 43 -0.78 -19.27 33.07
CA ILE A 43 0.04 -20.41 33.49
C ILE A 43 -0.40 -20.92 34.85
N GLN A 44 -0.63 -22.22 34.94
CA GLN A 44 -0.82 -22.96 36.20
C GLN A 44 0.20 -24.08 36.30
N ILE A 45 0.82 -24.21 37.46
CA ILE A 45 1.74 -25.30 37.80
C ILE A 45 1.15 -26.07 38.99
N SER A 46 1.08 -27.41 38.85
CA SER A 46 0.58 -28.30 39.91
C SER A 46 1.58 -29.40 40.20
N ASP A 47 1.59 -29.87 41.43
CA ASP A 47 2.40 -31.02 41.84
C ASP A 47 1.90 -32.34 41.24
N ARG A 48 2.60 -33.46 41.52
CA ARG A 48 2.23 -34.82 41.08
C ARG A 48 0.83 -35.27 41.53
N ASN A 49 0.26 -34.67 42.59
CA ASN A 49 -1.08 -34.95 43.10
C ASN A 49 -2.12 -33.97 42.54
N LEU A 50 -1.76 -33.17 41.52
CA LEU A 50 -2.59 -32.12 40.95
C LEU A 50 -2.99 -31.04 41.96
N VAL A 51 -2.19 -30.78 42.98
CA VAL A 51 -2.36 -29.65 43.89
C VAL A 51 -1.69 -28.42 43.23
N THR A 52 -2.40 -27.33 43.10
CA THR A 52 -1.87 -26.13 42.49
C THR A 52 -0.73 -25.54 43.35
N LEU A 53 0.46 -25.44 42.74
CA LEU A 53 1.63 -24.83 43.37
C LEU A 53 1.74 -23.36 43.06
N ARG A 54 1.41 -23.00 41.83
CA ARG A 54 1.61 -21.63 41.33
C ARG A 54 0.68 -21.31 40.17
N ILE A 55 0.27 -20.01 40.10
CA ILE A 55 -0.38 -19.39 38.96
C ILE A 55 0.27 -18.04 38.72
N ASN A 56 0.17 -17.54 37.48
CA ASN A 56 0.57 -16.18 37.12
C ASN A 56 -0.63 -15.22 37.08
N ARG A 57 -0.35 -13.94 36.91
CA ARG A 57 -1.37 -12.89 36.82
C ARG A 57 -2.35 -13.09 35.66
N ALA A 58 -1.88 -13.57 34.51
CA ALA A 58 -2.75 -13.84 33.36
C ALA A 58 -3.80 -14.91 33.69
N TYR A 59 -3.45 -15.92 34.48
CA TYR A 59 -4.38 -16.95 34.95
C TYR A 59 -5.46 -16.36 35.86
N GLU A 60 -5.11 -15.45 36.78
CA GLU A 60 -6.09 -14.78 37.65
C GLU A 60 -7.09 -13.96 36.81
N VAL A 61 -6.61 -13.25 35.77
CA VAL A 61 -7.45 -12.44 34.87
C VAL A 61 -8.38 -13.32 34.03
N LEU A 62 -7.87 -14.42 33.48
CA LEU A 62 -8.66 -15.35 32.66
C LEU A 62 -9.76 -16.05 33.47
N THR A 63 -9.40 -16.58 34.64
CA THR A 63 -10.30 -17.43 35.45
C THR A 63 -11.16 -16.65 36.43
N GLY A 64 -10.72 -15.44 36.82
CA GLY A 64 -11.33 -14.64 37.89
C GLY A 64 -11.08 -15.21 39.30
N ILE A 65 -10.17 -16.19 39.43
CA ILE A 65 -9.83 -16.83 40.71
C ILE A 65 -8.50 -16.27 41.21
N ARG A 66 -8.46 -15.81 42.44
CA ARG A 66 -7.24 -15.21 43.01
C ARG A 66 -6.26 -16.29 43.42
N ARG A 67 -4.97 -15.98 43.45
CA ARG A 67 -3.87 -16.86 43.85
C ARG A 67 -4.09 -17.46 45.22
N GLU A 68 -4.57 -16.67 46.19
CA GLU A 68 -4.80 -17.13 47.56
C GLU A 68 -5.93 -18.15 47.67
N GLU A 69 -6.86 -18.17 46.68
CA GLU A 69 -7.96 -19.15 46.65
C GLU A 69 -7.56 -20.48 45.99
N LEU A 70 -6.44 -20.49 45.23
CA LEU A 70 -6.09 -21.60 44.33
C LEU A 70 -4.84 -22.37 44.77
N VAL A 71 -3.83 -21.66 45.26
CA VAL A 71 -2.57 -22.32 45.70
C VAL A 71 -2.83 -23.24 46.89
N GLY A 72 -2.35 -24.47 46.78
CA GLY A 72 -2.59 -25.51 47.76
C GLY A 72 -3.91 -26.26 47.60
N VAL A 73 -4.73 -25.92 46.60
CA VAL A 73 -6.01 -26.57 46.33
C VAL A 73 -5.85 -27.63 45.24
N PRO A 74 -6.34 -28.87 45.45
CA PRO A 74 -6.38 -29.89 44.40
C PRO A 74 -7.30 -29.45 43.23
N VAL A 75 -6.83 -29.60 41.98
CA VAL A 75 -7.58 -29.19 40.78
C VAL A 75 -8.94 -29.92 40.68
N GLU A 76 -9.08 -31.13 41.20
CA GLU A 76 -10.36 -31.84 41.27
C GLU A 76 -11.43 -31.08 42.07
N GLN A 77 -11.03 -30.32 43.12
CA GLN A 77 -11.97 -29.50 43.87
C GLN A 77 -12.53 -28.36 43.05
N LEU A 78 -11.77 -27.82 42.07
CA LEU A 78 -12.24 -26.78 41.16
C LEU A 78 -13.38 -27.30 40.27
N VAL A 79 -13.27 -28.53 39.80
CA VAL A 79 -14.34 -29.20 39.01
C VAL A 79 -15.56 -29.45 39.90
N LYS A 80 -15.36 -29.97 41.12
CA LYS A 80 -16.47 -30.22 42.08
C LYS A 80 -17.20 -28.95 42.51
N ASN A 81 -16.46 -27.87 42.64
CA ASN A 81 -17.03 -26.55 43.01
C ASN A 81 -17.58 -25.78 41.81
N HIS A 82 -17.66 -26.38 40.61
CA HIS A 82 -18.12 -25.75 39.38
C HIS A 82 -17.37 -24.42 39.06
N LEU A 83 -16.05 -24.39 39.32
CA LEU A 83 -15.19 -23.27 38.90
C LEU A 83 -14.63 -23.47 37.49
N ILE A 84 -14.40 -24.76 37.12
CA ILE A 84 -13.96 -25.18 35.79
C ILE A 84 -14.81 -26.33 35.27
N SER A 85 -14.93 -26.48 33.95
CA SER A 85 -15.75 -27.57 33.34
C SER A 85 -15.14 -28.95 33.54
N GLU A 86 -13.85 -29.05 33.29
CA GLU A 86 -13.10 -30.32 33.44
C GLU A 86 -11.61 -30.04 33.72
N SER A 87 -10.83 -31.05 34.14
CA SER A 87 -9.40 -30.89 34.45
C SER A 87 -8.54 -31.55 33.36
N CYS A 88 -7.78 -30.74 32.62
CA CYS A 88 -6.77 -31.24 31.67
C CYS A 88 -5.68 -32.04 32.39
N GLY A 89 -5.25 -31.58 33.56
CA GLY A 89 -4.25 -32.31 34.40
C GLY A 89 -4.69 -33.69 34.77
N ALA A 90 -5.99 -33.93 35.08
CA ALA A 90 -6.51 -35.28 35.40
C ALA A 90 -6.45 -36.24 34.20
N ILE A 91 -6.58 -35.74 32.97
CA ILE A 91 -6.41 -36.53 31.74
C ILE A 91 -4.94 -36.85 31.53
N VAL A 92 -4.04 -35.88 31.72
CA VAL A 92 -2.59 -36.06 31.58
C VAL A 92 -2.02 -37.02 32.63
N ALA A 93 -2.54 -36.98 33.86
CA ALA A 93 -2.15 -37.94 34.91
C ALA A 93 -2.43 -39.38 34.53
N LYS A 94 -3.52 -39.68 33.81
CA LYS A 94 -3.86 -41.02 33.33
C LYS A 94 -3.06 -41.42 32.08
N THR A 95 -2.82 -40.49 31.18
CA THR A 95 -2.22 -40.78 29.87
C THR A 95 -0.70 -40.66 29.87
N LYS A 96 -0.12 -39.96 30.84
CA LYS A 96 1.31 -39.57 30.93
C LYS A 96 1.80 -38.85 29.64
N LYS A 97 0.91 -38.25 28.86
CA LYS A 97 1.21 -37.54 27.60
C LYS A 97 0.60 -36.13 27.63
N PRO A 98 1.23 -35.14 26.98
CA PRO A 98 0.64 -33.82 26.81
C PRO A 98 -0.75 -33.91 26.20
N HIS A 99 -1.68 -33.09 26.69
CA HIS A 99 -3.06 -33.07 26.21
C HIS A 99 -3.57 -31.63 26.18
N THR A 100 -4.50 -31.35 25.26
CA THR A 100 -5.16 -30.05 25.14
C THR A 100 -6.67 -30.25 25.12
N ILE A 101 -7.38 -29.47 25.92
CA ILE A 101 -8.85 -29.46 25.98
C ILE A 101 -9.35 -28.01 25.83
N VAL A 102 -10.64 -27.87 25.50
CA VAL A 102 -11.36 -26.60 25.68
C VAL A 102 -11.99 -26.60 27.06
N GLN A 103 -11.57 -25.71 27.92
CA GLN A 103 -12.04 -25.60 29.30
C GLN A 103 -12.80 -24.29 29.50
N THR A 104 -13.95 -24.37 30.16
CA THR A 104 -14.76 -23.19 30.50
C THR A 104 -14.53 -22.83 31.99
N PHE A 105 -14.25 -21.57 32.25
CA PHE A 105 -14.11 -20.98 33.59
C PHE A 105 -15.42 -20.31 33.97
N TYR A 106 -16.18 -20.94 34.87
CA TYR A 106 -17.55 -20.50 35.15
C TYR A 106 -17.65 -19.13 35.87
N ARG A 107 -16.58 -18.70 36.56
CA ARG A 107 -16.58 -17.41 37.26
C ARG A 107 -16.53 -16.20 36.30
N THR A 108 -15.81 -16.33 35.19
CA THR A 108 -15.70 -15.31 34.17
C THR A 108 -16.59 -15.56 32.95
N GLY A 109 -17.10 -16.79 32.79
CA GLY A 109 -17.83 -17.24 31.61
C GLY A 109 -16.95 -17.45 30.37
N ARG A 110 -15.60 -17.31 30.49
CA ARG A 110 -14.65 -17.47 29.41
C ARG A 110 -14.31 -18.93 29.15
N SER A 111 -13.94 -19.20 27.89
CA SER A 111 -13.43 -20.51 27.48
C SER A 111 -12.01 -20.38 26.94
N ALA A 112 -11.15 -21.32 27.28
CA ALA A 112 -9.76 -21.32 26.84
C ALA A 112 -9.31 -22.68 26.34
N HIS A 113 -8.33 -22.67 25.44
CA HIS A 113 -7.53 -23.85 25.13
C HIS A 113 -6.51 -24.06 26.24
N VAL A 114 -6.74 -25.11 27.06
CA VAL A 114 -5.87 -25.50 28.14
C VAL A 114 -4.98 -26.63 27.67
N SER A 115 -3.68 -26.38 27.56
CA SER A 115 -2.67 -27.37 27.20
C SER A 115 -1.86 -27.73 28.41
N CYS A 116 -1.98 -28.98 28.86
CA CYS A 116 -1.26 -29.49 30.02
C CYS A 116 -0.14 -30.43 29.59
N THR A 117 1.07 -30.21 30.13
CA THR A 117 2.27 -30.97 29.85
C THR A 117 2.84 -31.52 31.15
N PRO A 118 3.09 -32.85 31.25
CA PRO A 118 3.75 -33.45 32.42
C PRO A 118 5.25 -33.20 32.35
N VAL A 119 5.87 -32.92 33.50
CA VAL A 119 7.32 -32.86 33.67
C VAL A 119 7.72 -34.03 34.53
N PHE A 120 8.74 -34.78 34.07
CA PHE A 120 9.17 -36.03 34.70
C PHE A 120 10.45 -35.82 35.51
N ASP A 121 10.55 -36.52 36.62
CA ASP A 121 11.77 -36.62 37.43
C ASP A 121 12.82 -37.54 36.77
N SER A 122 13.98 -37.69 37.41
CA SER A 122 15.08 -38.58 36.96
C SER A 122 14.71 -40.07 36.96
N CYS A 123 13.63 -40.46 37.63
CA CYS A 123 13.12 -41.83 37.71
C CYS A 123 12.02 -42.13 36.67
N GLY A 124 11.60 -41.11 35.89
CA GLY A 124 10.54 -41.23 34.88
C GLY A 124 9.12 -41.12 35.45
N GLU A 125 8.97 -40.71 36.71
CA GLU A 125 7.67 -40.40 37.31
C GLU A 125 7.36 -38.92 37.19
N ILE A 126 6.06 -38.56 37.16
CA ILE A 126 5.64 -37.17 37.01
C ILE A 126 5.97 -36.40 38.30
N GLU A 127 6.74 -35.33 38.16
CA GLU A 127 7.10 -34.44 39.24
C GLU A 127 6.10 -33.29 39.38
N PHE A 128 5.75 -32.67 38.27
CA PHE A 128 4.73 -31.60 38.20
C PHE A 128 4.08 -31.51 36.83
N TYR A 129 2.98 -30.74 36.75
CA TYR A 129 2.25 -30.42 35.53
C TYR A 129 2.35 -28.93 35.25
N ILE A 130 2.54 -28.56 34.00
CA ILE A 130 2.47 -27.19 33.53
C ILE A 130 1.27 -27.09 32.60
N CYS A 131 0.31 -26.23 32.92
CA CYS A 131 -0.81 -25.88 32.09
C CYS A 131 -0.63 -24.48 31.54
N ASN A 132 -0.82 -24.32 30.22
CA ASN A 132 -0.86 -23.05 29.51
C ASN A 132 -2.26 -22.88 28.92
N ASP A 133 -2.94 -21.80 29.30
CA ASP A 133 -4.32 -21.55 28.90
C ASP A 133 -4.37 -20.30 28.02
N ARG A 134 -4.96 -20.45 26.81
CA ARG A 134 -5.14 -19.36 25.83
C ARG A 134 -6.61 -19.05 25.67
N ASP A 135 -6.97 -17.79 25.86
CA ASP A 135 -8.34 -17.29 25.72
C ASP A 135 -8.86 -17.49 24.28
N LEU A 136 -10.03 -18.15 24.15
CA LEU A 136 -10.69 -18.38 22.88
C LEU A 136 -11.42 -17.14 22.37
N ASP A 137 -11.85 -16.24 23.26
CA ASP A 137 -12.61 -15.05 22.88
C ASP A 137 -11.72 -14.05 22.10
N GLU A 138 -10.43 -13.96 22.44
CA GLU A 138 -9.47 -13.12 21.74
C GLU A 138 -9.24 -13.64 20.31
N ILE A 139 -9.07 -14.93 20.13
CA ILE A 139 -8.90 -15.57 18.81
C ILE A 139 -10.18 -15.45 17.99
N SER A 140 -11.34 -15.65 18.59
CA SER A 140 -12.65 -15.55 17.93
C SER A 140 -12.96 -14.12 17.47
N SER A 141 -12.62 -13.09 18.29
CA SER A 141 -12.82 -11.69 17.93
C SER A 141 -11.94 -11.27 16.74
N LEU A 142 -10.67 -11.68 16.72
CA LEU A 142 -9.76 -11.43 15.60
C LEU A 142 -10.20 -12.15 14.32
N GLN A 143 -10.72 -13.38 14.43
CA GLN A 143 -11.29 -14.09 13.28
C GLN A 143 -12.55 -13.40 12.74
N GLN A 144 -13.45 -12.94 13.60
CA GLN A 144 -14.63 -12.18 13.17
C GLN A 144 -14.27 -10.84 12.51
N GLU A 145 -13.24 -10.16 12.97
CA GLU A 145 -12.73 -8.95 12.33
C GLU A 145 -12.13 -9.24 10.95
N LEU A 146 -11.34 -10.32 10.84
CA LEU A 146 -10.81 -10.80 9.56
C LEU A 146 -11.92 -11.19 8.58
N ASP A 147 -12.96 -11.88 9.03
CA ASP A 147 -14.08 -12.29 8.19
C ASP A 147 -14.95 -11.08 7.77
N LYS A 148 -15.11 -10.07 8.63
CA LYS A 148 -15.71 -8.79 8.25
C LYS A 148 -14.91 -8.08 7.17
N ILE A 149 -13.59 -8.02 7.33
CA ILE A 149 -12.70 -7.40 6.35
C ILE A 149 -12.73 -8.17 5.03
N ARG A 150 -12.74 -9.51 5.06
CA ARG A 150 -12.88 -10.35 3.87
C ARG A 150 -14.22 -10.14 3.19
N GLY A 151 -15.32 -10.17 3.93
CA GLY A 151 -16.66 -9.94 3.39
C GLY A 151 -16.81 -8.56 2.72
N LEU A 152 -16.24 -7.50 3.31
CA LEU A 152 -16.16 -6.19 2.69
C LEU A 152 -15.31 -6.21 1.41
N ASN A 153 -14.18 -6.92 1.42
CA ASN A 153 -13.30 -7.04 0.26
C ASN A 153 -13.98 -7.80 -0.88
N ASP A 154 -14.72 -8.86 -0.58
CA ASP A 154 -15.49 -9.65 -1.56
C ASP A 154 -16.66 -8.85 -2.15
N GLN A 155 -17.36 -8.05 -1.35
CA GLN A 155 -18.36 -7.11 -1.84
C GLN A 155 -17.74 -6.05 -2.78
N TYR A 156 -16.57 -5.50 -2.41
CA TYR A 156 -15.83 -4.59 -3.28
C TYR A 156 -15.40 -5.25 -4.60
N LEU A 157 -14.93 -6.50 -4.55
CA LEU A 157 -14.54 -7.24 -5.75
C LEU A 157 -15.75 -7.54 -6.65
N GLN A 158 -16.90 -7.93 -6.09
CA GLN A 158 -18.14 -8.13 -6.86
C GLN A 158 -18.66 -6.82 -7.47
N GLU A 159 -18.61 -5.71 -6.74
CA GLU A 159 -18.97 -4.39 -7.28
C GLU A 159 -18.01 -3.98 -8.42
N LEU A 160 -16.72 -4.28 -8.28
CA LEU A 160 -15.69 -4.05 -9.31
C LEU A 160 -15.87 -4.95 -10.54
N GLU A 161 -16.22 -6.23 -10.35
CA GLU A 161 -16.54 -7.14 -11.46
C GLU A 161 -17.81 -6.71 -12.19
N SER A 162 -18.82 -6.24 -11.47
CA SER A 162 -20.03 -5.69 -12.07
C SER A 162 -19.77 -4.40 -12.87
N ILE A 163 -18.84 -3.55 -12.38
CA ILE A 163 -18.36 -2.37 -13.10
C ILE A 163 -17.57 -2.79 -14.34
N LYS A 164 -16.64 -3.76 -14.21
CA LYS A 164 -15.88 -4.32 -15.36
C LYS A 164 -16.82 -4.95 -16.40
N ALA A 165 -17.81 -5.72 -15.99
CA ALA A 165 -18.79 -6.33 -16.90
C ALA A 165 -19.64 -5.28 -17.63
N ARG A 166 -20.01 -4.17 -16.97
CA ARG A 166 -20.67 -3.03 -17.61
C ARG A 166 -19.75 -2.23 -18.52
N MET A 167 -18.43 -2.23 -18.26
CA MET A 167 -17.41 -1.62 -19.12
C MET A 167 -17.13 -2.43 -20.40
N GLY A 168 -17.54 -3.68 -20.47
CA GLY A 168 -17.23 -4.64 -21.56
C GLY A 168 -17.73 -4.29 -22.96
N GLY A 169 -18.27 -3.09 -23.18
CA GLY A 169 -18.74 -2.65 -24.51
C GLY A 169 -18.17 -1.33 -25.02
N GLN A 170 -17.75 -0.37 -24.18
CA GLN A 170 -17.41 0.98 -24.66
C GLN A 170 -16.31 1.73 -23.89
N SER A 171 -15.81 1.26 -22.76
CA SER A 171 -14.78 1.96 -21.98
C SER A 171 -13.41 1.33 -22.17
N LYS A 172 -12.48 2.08 -22.76
CA LYS A 172 -11.07 1.69 -22.99
C LYS A 172 -10.19 1.76 -21.72
N LEU A 173 -10.77 1.85 -20.53
CA LEU A 173 -10.05 1.98 -19.28
C LEU A 173 -9.45 0.64 -18.86
N ILE A 174 -8.13 0.58 -18.81
CA ILE A 174 -7.37 -0.58 -18.34
C ILE A 174 -6.91 -0.31 -16.92
N VAL A 175 -7.38 -1.12 -16.00
CA VAL A 175 -7.08 -1.02 -14.58
C VAL A 175 -6.95 -2.41 -13.97
N ALA A 176 -5.80 -2.66 -13.33
CA ALA A 176 -5.48 -3.88 -12.61
C ALA A 176 -5.06 -3.58 -11.15
N ASP A 177 -4.65 -2.35 -10.87
CA ASP A 177 -4.16 -1.94 -9.55
C ASP A 177 -5.31 -1.61 -8.60
N LYS A 178 -5.17 -2.07 -7.33
CA LYS A 178 -6.19 -1.90 -6.29
C LYS A 178 -6.49 -0.43 -5.97
N GLU A 179 -5.48 0.43 -5.97
CA GLU A 179 -5.67 1.86 -5.67
C GLU A 179 -6.46 2.54 -6.81
N MET A 180 -6.18 2.19 -8.04
CA MET A 180 -6.93 2.73 -9.17
C MET A 180 -8.36 2.18 -9.24
N LEU A 181 -8.58 0.93 -8.81
CA LEU A 181 -9.93 0.37 -8.68
C LEU A 181 -10.78 1.13 -7.64
N LYS A 182 -10.20 1.58 -6.52
CA LYS A 182 -10.88 2.44 -5.54
C LYS A 182 -11.29 3.79 -6.16
N VAL A 183 -10.41 4.38 -6.96
CA VAL A 183 -10.70 5.61 -7.71
C VAL A 183 -11.89 5.42 -8.65
N LEU A 184 -11.93 4.31 -9.40
CA LEU A 184 -13.05 4.01 -10.28
C LEU A 184 -14.37 3.77 -9.53
N ALA A 185 -14.33 3.07 -8.40
CA ALA A 185 -15.52 2.88 -7.57
C ALA A 185 -16.08 4.22 -7.05
N LEU A 186 -15.21 5.13 -6.60
CA LEU A 186 -15.60 6.47 -6.20
C LEU A 186 -16.16 7.27 -7.39
N ALA A 187 -15.50 7.23 -8.55
CA ALA A 187 -15.94 7.89 -9.78
C ALA A 187 -17.31 7.38 -10.23
N ALA A 188 -17.58 6.07 -10.13
CA ALA A 188 -18.87 5.46 -10.45
C ALA A 188 -20.00 5.92 -9.50
N ARG A 189 -19.70 6.14 -8.21
CA ARG A 189 -20.67 6.71 -7.25
C ARG A 189 -20.96 8.17 -7.58
N ILE A 190 -19.92 8.97 -7.83
CA ILE A 190 -20.05 10.39 -8.19
C ILE A 190 -20.78 10.54 -9.53
N ALA A 191 -20.63 9.59 -10.45
CA ALA A 191 -21.35 9.61 -11.73
C ALA A 191 -22.89 9.67 -11.56
N LYS A 192 -23.44 9.01 -10.52
CA LYS A 192 -24.88 8.92 -10.26
C LYS A 192 -25.51 10.23 -9.76
N VAL A 193 -24.71 11.18 -9.30
CA VAL A 193 -25.18 12.47 -8.78
C VAL A 193 -24.71 13.60 -9.67
N ASP A 194 -25.53 14.65 -9.78
CA ASP A 194 -25.25 15.80 -10.67
C ASP A 194 -24.44 16.87 -9.94
N SER A 195 -23.37 16.44 -9.26
CA SER A 195 -22.45 17.31 -8.49
C SER A 195 -21.17 17.56 -9.27
N THR A 196 -20.50 18.67 -8.95
CA THR A 196 -19.18 18.98 -9.49
C THR A 196 -18.15 17.98 -8.99
N ALA A 197 -17.35 17.41 -9.90
CA ALA A 197 -16.23 16.55 -9.55
C ALA A 197 -14.90 17.27 -9.86
N LEU A 198 -13.94 17.17 -8.94
CA LEU A 198 -12.60 17.72 -9.10
C LEU A 198 -11.58 16.57 -9.17
N LEU A 199 -10.93 16.41 -10.33
CA LEU A 199 -9.91 15.39 -10.56
C LEU A 199 -8.53 15.96 -10.27
N LEU A 200 -7.86 15.41 -9.28
CA LEU A 200 -6.55 15.83 -8.81
C LEU A 200 -5.51 14.76 -9.14
N GLY A 201 -4.38 15.16 -9.70
CA GLY A 201 -3.29 14.23 -10.00
C GLY A 201 -2.30 14.79 -11.00
N GLU A 202 -1.13 14.18 -11.05
CA GLU A 202 -0.03 14.58 -11.93
C GLU A 202 -0.44 14.60 -13.41
N THR A 203 0.35 15.30 -14.21
CA THR A 203 0.16 15.32 -15.66
C THR A 203 0.34 13.90 -16.23
N GLY A 204 -0.56 13.51 -17.15
CA GLY A 204 -0.49 12.21 -17.84
C GLY A 204 -0.98 11.01 -17.03
N VAL A 205 -1.64 11.18 -15.88
CA VAL A 205 -2.22 10.07 -15.08
C VAL A 205 -3.51 9.49 -15.67
N GLY A 206 -4.16 10.20 -16.61
CA GLY A 206 -5.43 9.82 -17.27
C GLY A 206 -6.65 10.49 -16.65
N LYS A 207 -6.55 11.78 -16.22
CA LYS A 207 -7.69 12.57 -15.71
C LYS A 207 -8.83 12.65 -16.72
N ASP A 208 -8.52 12.80 -17.99
CA ASP A 208 -9.47 12.85 -19.10
C ASP A 208 -10.27 11.54 -19.27
N GLU A 209 -9.62 10.41 -19.13
CA GLU A 209 -10.29 9.09 -19.19
C GLU A 209 -11.24 8.88 -18.00
N ILE A 210 -10.87 9.35 -16.80
CA ILE A 210 -11.76 9.32 -15.62
C ILE A 210 -12.94 10.28 -15.79
N ALA A 211 -12.72 11.47 -16.39
CA ALA A 211 -13.82 12.39 -16.68
C ALA A 211 -14.82 11.78 -17.68
N ARG A 212 -14.32 11.14 -18.74
CA ARG A 212 -15.17 10.39 -19.70
C ARG A 212 -15.92 9.25 -19.02
N PHE A 213 -15.25 8.49 -18.15
CA PHE A 213 -15.89 7.43 -17.37
C PHE A 213 -17.02 7.94 -16.49
N ILE A 214 -16.84 9.07 -15.78
CA ILE A 214 -17.88 9.71 -14.97
C ILE A 214 -19.06 10.10 -15.85
N HIS A 215 -18.80 10.73 -16.98
CA HIS A 215 -19.87 11.13 -17.92
C HIS A 215 -20.65 9.91 -18.45
N GLN A 216 -19.97 8.88 -18.94
CA GLN A 216 -20.57 7.68 -19.52
C GLN A 216 -21.44 6.90 -18.52
N ASN A 217 -21.12 6.98 -17.22
CA ASN A 217 -21.88 6.34 -16.16
C ASN A 217 -22.89 7.26 -15.45
N SER A 218 -23.11 8.47 -16.00
CA SER A 218 -24.03 9.47 -15.43
C SER A 218 -25.42 9.44 -16.08
N GLY A 219 -26.37 10.13 -15.46
CA GLY A 219 -27.68 10.39 -16.07
C GLY A 219 -27.63 11.21 -17.37
N ARG A 220 -26.47 11.83 -17.68
CA ARG A 220 -26.24 12.61 -18.90
C ARG A 220 -25.39 11.88 -19.94
N SER A 221 -25.22 10.54 -19.82
CA SER A 221 -24.39 9.71 -20.71
C SER A 221 -24.77 9.81 -22.21
N ASN A 222 -26.05 10.05 -22.50
CA ASN A 222 -26.56 10.24 -23.87
C ASN A 222 -26.47 11.69 -24.36
N ARG A 223 -25.94 12.60 -23.55
CA ARG A 223 -25.78 14.01 -23.87
C ARG A 223 -24.33 14.31 -24.27
N ARG A 224 -24.04 15.55 -24.67
CA ARG A 224 -22.69 15.93 -25.11
C ARG A 224 -21.70 15.97 -23.95
N PHE A 225 -20.51 15.46 -24.18
CA PHE A 225 -19.32 15.65 -23.36
C PHE A 225 -18.40 16.65 -24.07
N VAL A 226 -18.22 17.82 -23.47
CA VAL A 226 -17.45 18.91 -24.07
C VAL A 226 -16.16 19.12 -23.27
N PRO A 227 -15.01 18.59 -23.74
CA PRO A 227 -13.72 18.80 -23.09
C PRO A 227 -13.12 20.13 -23.52
N ILE A 228 -12.55 20.84 -22.55
CA ILE A 228 -11.83 22.09 -22.75
C ILE A 228 -10.52 22.02 -21.99
N ASN A 229 -9.42 22.22 -22.71
CA ASN A 229 -8.10 22.36 -22.07
C ASN A 229 -7.86 23.85 -21.78
N CYS A 230 -7.79 24.15 -20.48
CA CYS A 230 -7.60 25.54 -20.04
C CYS A 230 -6.18 26.09 -20.29
N ALA A 231 -5.14 25.25 -20.47
CA ALA A 231 -3.75 25.68 -20.68
C ALA A 231 -3.41 25.97 -22.16
N ALA A 232 -4.15 25.37 -23.10
CA ALA A 232 -3.71 25.23 -24.49
C ALA A 232 -3.92 26.51 -25.36
N ILE A 233 -4.68 27.51 -24.91
CA ILE A 233 -5.13 28.65 -25.73
C ILE A 233 -4.90 29.99 -24.99
N THR A 234 -4.68 31.08 -25.76
CA THR A 234 -4.57 32.44 -25.21
C THR A 234 -5.87 32.84 -24.52
N GLU A 235 -5.80 33.72 -23.52
CA GLU A 235 -6.96 34.10 -22.70
C GLU A 235 -8.13 34.64 -23.50
N SER A 236 -7.88 35.56 -24.45
CA SER A 236 -8.90 36.15 -25.30
C SER A 236 -9.61 35.14 -26.22
N LEU A 237 -8.83 34.20 -26.77
CA LEU A 237 -9.39 33.14 -27.60
C LEU A 237 -10.17 32.12 -26.74
N PHE A 238 -9.67 31.78 -25.56
CA PHE A 238 -10.36 30.91 -24.62
C PHE A 238 -11.71 31.47 -24.19
N GLU A 239 -11.75 32.78 -23.88
CA GLU A 239 -12.98 33.49 -23.55
C GLU A 239 -14.00 33.43 -24.68
N SER A 240 -13.55 33.74 -25.91
CA SER A 240 -14.39 33.69 -27.12
C SER A 240 -14.88 32.28 -27.46
N GLU A 241 -14.05 31.23 -27.25
CA GLU A 241 -14.46 29.83 -27.47
C GLU A 241 -15.42 29.33 -26.38
N LEU A 242 -15.17 29.68 -25.12
CA LEU A 242 -15.99 29.21 -24.00
C LEU A 242 -17.37 29.89 -23.97
N PHE A 243 -17.41 31.22 -24.04
CA PHE A 243 -18.65 32.02 -23.93
C PHE A 243 -19.30 32.32 -25.27
N GLY A 244 -18.59 32.12 -26.39
CA GLY A 244 -19.03 32.60 -27.69
C GLY A 244 -18.91 34.12 -27.81
N HIS A 245 -19.22 34.67 -28.98
CA HIS A 245 -19.18 36.09 -29.22
C HIS A 245 -20.29 36.53 -30.16
N GLU A 246 -20.73 37.78 -29.97
CA GLU A 246 -21.62 38.46 -30.88
C GLU A 246 -20.85 38.93 -32.15
N GLY A 247 -21.57 39.16 -33.22
CA GLY A 247 -20.97 39.72 -34.45
C GLY A 247 -20.25 41.04 -34.16
N HIS A 248 -19.04 41.21 -34.70
CA HIS A 248 -18.21 42.43 -34.52
C HIS A 248 -17.74 42.69 -33.07
N ALA A 249 -17.75 41.70 -32.18
CA ALA A 249 -17.39 41.88 -30.76
C ALA A 249 -15.92 42.30 -30.53
N PHE A 250 -15.01 42.01 -31.46
CA PHE A 250 -13.59 42.40 -31.40
C PHE A 250 -12.98 42.47 -32.80
N THR A 251 -11.81 43.11 -32.94
CA THR A 251 -11.07 43.20 -34.20
C THR A 251 -10.65 41.81 -34.68
N GLY A 252 -11.30 41.33 -35.74
CA GLY A 252 -11.16 39.96 -36.27
C GLY A 252 -12.37 39.06 -36.04
N ALA A 253 -13.35 39.48 -35.26
CA ALA A 253 -14.64 38.81 -35.18
C ALA A 253 -15.42 38.98 -36.49
N GLY A 254 -15.90 37.88 -37.06
CA GLY A 254 -16.78 37.89 -38.21
C GLY A 254 -18.12 38.62 -37.91
N SER A 255 -18.90 38.87 -38.94
CA SER A 255 -20.22 39.52 -38.80
C SER A 255 -21.29 38.59 -38.19
N LYS A 256 -21.00 37.30 -38.03
CA LYS A 256 -21.94 36.28 -37.51
C LYS A 256 -21.69 35.99 -36.05
N VAL A 257 -22.77 35.78 -35.30
CA VAL A 257 -22.74 35.29 -33.94
C VAL A 257 -22.11 33.88 -33.93
N LYS A 258 -21.15 33.64 -33.00
CA LYS A 258 -20.56 32.30 -32.77
C LYS A 258 -21.00 31.80 -31.41
N PRO A 259 -21.76 30.71 -31.33
CA PRO A 259 -22.10 30.08 -30.04
C PRO A 259 -20.85 29.54 -29.34
N GLY A 260 -20.84 29.62 -28.01
CA GLY A 260 -19.75 29.15 -27.17
C GLY A 260 -19.85 27.64 -26.79
N LEU A 261 -18.75 27.13 -26.23
CA LEU A 261 -18.70 25.74 -25.75
C LEU A 261 -19.63 25.51 -24.56
N LEU A 262 -19.99 26.54 -23.77
CA LEU A 262 -21.02 26.48 -22.74
C LEU A 262 -22.40 26.17 -23.32
N GLU A 263 -22.77 26.81 -24.45
CA GLU A 263 -24.01 26.51 -25.17
C GLU A 263 -23.97 25.08 -25.74
N ALA A 264 -22.82 24.68 -26.29
CA ALA A 264 -22.64 23.32 -26.82
C ALA A 264 -22.73 22.24 -25.75
N ALA A 265 -22.41 22.56 -24.48
CA ALA A 265 -22.47 21.69 -23.33
C ALA A 265 -23.82 21.66 -22.63
N ASP A 266 -24.80 22.46 -23.10
CA ASP A 266 -26.12 22.56 -22.48
C ASP A 266 -26.81 21.21 -22.39
N HIS A 267 -27.40 20.89 -21.20
CA HIS A 267 -27.92 19.62 -20.79
C HIS A 267 -26.90 18.47 -20.80
N GLY A 268 -25.62 18.75 -21.02
CA GLY A 268 -24.51 17.82 -21.10
C GLY A 268 -23.53 17.93 -19.93
N THR A 269 -22.27 17.56 -20.22
CA THR A 269 -21.15 17.64 -19.27
C THR A 269 -20.03 18.48 -19.86
N LEU A 270 -19.61 19.50 -19.11
CA LEU A 270 -18.43 20.30 -19.40
C LEU A 270 -17.24 19.73 -18.63
N PHE A 271 -16.15 19.41 -19.31
CA PHE A 271 -14.90 18.99 -18.70
C PHE A 271 -13.85 20.08 -18.86
N LEU A 272 -13.41 20.65 -17.72
CA LEU A 272 -12.38 21.71 -17.66
C LEU A 272 -11.06 21.07 -17.22
N ASP A 273 -10.14 20.86 -18.17
CA ASP A 273 -8.80 20.34 -17.87
C ASP A 273 -7.82 21.49 -17.59
N GLU A 274 -6.91 21.30 -16.61
CA GLU A 274 -5.91 22.25 -16.15
C GLU A 274 -6.52 23.60 -15.68
N VAL A 275 -7.59 23.53 -14.87
CA VAL A 275 -8.36 24.71 -14.41
C VAL A 275 -7.51 25.71 -13.61
N GLY A 276 -6.41 25.26 -12.97
CA GLY A 276 -5.47 26.11 -12.22
C GLY A 276 -4.69 27.12 -13.08
N GLU A 277 -4.59 26.89 -14.39
CA GLU A 277 -3.78 27.71 -15.30
C GLU A 277 -4.46 29.00 -15.76
N ARG A 278 -5.66 29.31 -15.30
CA ARG A 278 -6.42 30.51 -15.73
C ARG A 278 -6.20 31.72 -14.84
N SER A 279 -6.26 32.91 -15.47
CA SER A 279 -6.20 34.21 -14.78
C SER A 279 -7.36 34.38 -13.80
N LEU A 280 -7.17 35.23 -12.78
CA LEU A 280 -8.21 35.54 -11.78
C LEU A 280 -9.50 36.13 -12.43
N ASN A 281 -9.37 36.82 -13.55
CA ASN A 281 -10.52 37.36 -14.31
C ASN A 281 -11.35 36.20 -14.90
N MET A 282 -10.70 35.23 -15.54
CA MET A 282 -11.39 34.07 -16.10
C MET A 282 -12.00 33.18 -15.00
N GLN A 283 -11.31 33.05 -13.88
CA GLN A 283 -11.85 32.36 -12.72
C GLN A 283 -13.14 33.00 -12.20
N ALA A 284 -13.23 34.34 -12.18
CA ALA A 284 -14.45 35.04 -11.79
C ALA A 284 -15.61 34.77 -12.76
N LYS A 285 -15.36 34.75 -14.08
CA LYS A 285 -16.37 34.41 -15.10
C LYS A 285 -16.85 32.96 -14.99
N LEU A 286 -15.92 32.03 -14.78
CA LEU A 286 -16.25 30.61 -14.51
C LEU A 286 -17.11 30.44 -13.25
N LEU A 287 -16.77 31.16 -12.18
CA LEU A 287 -17.55 31.15 -10.93
C LEU A 287 -18.98 31.61 -11.17
N HIS A 288 -19.17 32.70 -11.94
CA HIS A 288 -20.50 33.21 -12.27
C HIS A 288 -21.37 32.16 -12.99
N VAL A 289 -20.78 31.40 -13.94
CA VAL A 289 -21.50 30.33 -14.64
C VAL A 289 -21.87 29.21 -13.67
N LEU A 290 -20.94 28.80 -12.78
CA LEU A 290 -21.17 27.74 -11.82
C LEU A 290 -22.20 28.05 -10.73
N GLN A 291 -22.35 29.36 -10.41
CA GLN A 291 -23.30 29.82 -9.40
C GLN A 291 -24.68 30.10 -10.01
N ASN A 292 -24.72 30.86 -11.11
CA ASN A 292 -25.97 31.41 -11.67
C ASN A 292 -26.54 30.58 -12.82
N ARG A 293 -25.77 29.53 -13.27
CA ARG A 293 -26.13 28.74 -14.46
C ARG A 293 -26.47 29.60 -15.69
N SER A 294 -25.81 30.77 -15.79
CA SER A 294 -25.99 31.69 -16.89
C SER A 294 -24.68 32.41 -17.20
N PHE A 295 -24.55 32.86 -18.42
CA PHE A 295 -23.42 33.67 -18.88
C PHE A 295 -23.87 34.67 -19.99
N ILE A 296 -22.98 35.57 -20.37
CA ILE A 296 -23.18 36.53 -21.45
C ILE A 296 -22.08 36.30 -22.49
N ARG A 297 -22.42 36.30 -23.77
CA ARG A 297 -21.43 36.23 -24.86
C ARG A 297 -20.51 37.45 -24.85
N VAL A 298 -19.31 37.27 -25.35
CA VAL A 298 -18.38 38.38 -25.51
C VAL A 298 -18.98 39.44 -26.45
N GLY A 299 -19.06 40.67 -25.99
CA GLY A 299 -19.68 41.78 -26.72
C GLY A 299 -21.22 41.80 -26.71
N GLY A 300 -21.87 40.88 -26.01
CA GLY A 300 -23.31 40.82 -25.83
C GLY A 300 -23.77 41.39 -24.50
N ASN A 301 -25.10 41.52 -24.32
CA ASN A 301 -25.74 41.98 -23.08
C ASN A 301 -26.82 41.01 -22.59
N GLU A 302 -27.21 40.00 -23.37
CA GLU A 302 -28.28 39.07 -23.01
C GLU A 302 -27.75 37.89 -22.25
N PRO A 303 -28.32 37.54 -21.06
CA PRO A 303 -27.94 36.38 -20.31
C PRO A 303 -28.49 35.10 -20.95
N ILE A 304 -27.63 34.13 -21.14
CA ILE A 304 -27.98 32.79 -21.67
C ILE A 304 -27.97 31.79 -20.50
N GLN A 305 -29.10 31.13 -20.30
CA GLN A 305 -29.21 30.08 -19.28
C GLN A 305 -28.67 28.76 -19.82
N VAL A 306 -27.96 28.00 -18.95
CA VAL A 306 -27.42 26.68 -19.29
C VAL A 306 -27.56 25.71 -18.11
N ASP A 307 -27.91 24.48 -18.41
CA ASP A 307 -27.91 23.38 -17.45
C ASP A 307 -26.76 22.43 -17.73
N ILE A 308 -25.60 22.67 -17.13
CA ILE A 308 -24.40 21.89 -17.34
C ILE A 308 -23.94 21.17 -16.04
N ARG A 309 -23.48 19.95 -16.20
CA ARG A 309 -22.69 19.26 -15.20
C ARG A 309 -21.20 19.61 -15.43
N VAL A 310 -20.48 19.94 -14.36
CA VAL A 310 -19.06 20.31 -14.47
C VAL A 310 -18.18 19.25 -13.85
N ILE A 311 -17.15 18.83 -14.59
CA ILE A 311 -16.02 18.05 -14.11
C ILE A 311 -14.77 18.90 -14.34
N ALA A 312 -14.01 19.19 -13.29
CA ALA A 312 -12.78 19.96 -13.37
C ALA A 312 -11.57 19.05 -13.11
N ALA A 313 -10.44 19.36 -13.71
CA ALA A 313 -9.19 18.63 -13.49
C ALA A 313 -8.01 19.59 -13.36
N THR A 314 -7.04 19.23 -12.53
CA THR A 314 -5.79 19.99 -12.38
C THR A 314 -4.66 19.09 -11.87
N ASN A 315 -3.43 19.47 -12.19
CA ASN A 315 -2.20 18.93 -11.62
C ASN A 315 -1.61 19.82 -10.52
N CYS A 316 -2.17 21.04 -10.36
CA CYS A 316 -1.71 22.01 -9.36
C CYS A 316 -2.36 21.76 -8.00
N ASP A 317 -1.67 22.15 -6.93
CA ASP A 317 -2.25 22.28 -5.60
C ASP A 317 -3.04 23.59 -5.52
N LEU A 318 -4.38 23.48 -5.64
CA LEU A 318 -5.27 24.64 -5.62
C LEU A 318 -5.32 25.32 -4.24
N GLU A 319 -5.11 24.59 -3.15
CA GLU A 319 -5.09 25.15 -1.78
C GLU A 319 -3.88 26.08 -1.62
N GLU A 320 -2.70 25.63 -2.06
CA GLU A 320 -1.51 26.45 -2.07
C GLU A 320 -1.68 27.68 -2.99
N MET A 321 -2.30 27.49 -4.16
CA MET A 321 -2.59 28.62 -5.08
C MET A 321 -3.56 29.65 -4.49
N VAL A 322 -4.54 29.21 -3.68
CA VAL A 322 -5.44 30.13 -2.95
C VAL A 322 -4.64 30.96 -1.92
N GLN A 323 -3.76 30.32 -1.16
CA GLN A 323 -2.89 31.02 -0.20
C GLN A 323 -1.97 32.04 -0.89
N GLN A 324 -1.47 31.70 -2.07
CA GLN A 324 -0.65 32.58 -2.92
C GLN A 324 -1.46 33.64 -3.67
N LYS A 325 -2.79 33.70 -3.52
CA LYS A 325 -3.72 34.59 -4.24
C LYS A 325 -3.67 34.44 -5.78
N ARG A 326 -3.27 33.26 -6.25
CA ARG A 326 -3.25 32.88 -7.67
C ARG A 326 -4.53 32.16 -8.11
N PHE A 327 -5.29 31.66 -7.15
CA PHE A 327 -6.59 31.04 -7.36
C PHE A 327 -7.61 31.65 -6.40
N ARG A 328 -8.85 31.85 -6.85
CA ARG A 328 -9.91 32.44 -6.04
C ARG A 328 -10.46 31.38 -5.07
N GLU A 329 -10.60 31.77 -3.83
CA GLU A 329 -11.12 30.90 -2.75
C GLU A 329 -12.58 30.48 -3.01
N ASP A 330 -13.41 31.40 -3.50
CA ASP A 330 -14.82 31.14 -3.82
C ASP A 330 -14.99 30.10 -4.95
N LEU A 331 -14.16 30.17 -5.98
CA LEU A 331 -14.14 29.17 -7.05
C LEU A 331 -13.62 27.82 -6.56
N TYR A 332 -12.58 27.82 -5.72
CA TYR A 332 -12.06 26.59 -5.14
C TYR A 332 -13.15 25.80 -4.40
N TYR A 333 -13.88 26.41 -3.48
CA TYR A 333 -14.96 25.74 -2.77
C TYR A 333 -16.11 25.28 -3.68
N ARG A 334 -16.34 25.96 -4.79
CA ARG A 334 -17.37 25.57 -5.76
C ARG A 334 -16.94 24.38 -6.63
N LEU A 335 -15.64 24.23 -6.89
CA LEU A 335 -15.09 23.09 -7.64
C LEU A 335 -14.78 21.89 -6.74
N ASN A 336 -14.28 22.12 -5.53
CA ASN A 336 -13.86 21.08 -4.59
C ASN A 336 -15.03 20.45 -3.79
N VAL A 337 -16.11 20.07 -4.50
CA VAL A 337 -17.26 19.42 -3.89
C VAL A 337 -17.01 17.91 -3.75
N MET A 338 -16.55 17.26 -4.81
CA MET A 338 -16.22 15.83 -4.85
C MET A 338 -14.81 15.63 -5.40
N PRO A 339 -13.76 15.73 -4.55
CA PRO A 339 -12.39 15.51 -4.99
C PRO A 339 -12.10 14.04 -5.25
N ILE A 340 -11.40 13.75 -6.35
CA ILE A 340 -10.91 12.44 -6.73
C ILE A 340 -9.41 12.54 -6.97
N HIS A 341 -8.62 11.92 -6.11
CA HIS A 341 -7.17 11.86 -6.26
C HIS A 341 -6.77 10.65 -7.09
N ILE A 342 -6.18 10.90 -8.27
CA ILE A 342 -5.70 9.85 -9.17
C ILE A 342 -4.22 9.58 -8.86
N PRO A 343 -3.85 8.36 -8.43
CA PRO A 343 -2.48 8.07 -8.07
C PRO A 343 -1.56 8.07 -9.30
N PRO A 344 -0.32 8.55 -9.17
CA PRO A 344 0.68 8.45 -10.24
C PRO A 344 1.02 7.00 -10.55
N LEU A 345 1.48 6.72 -11.78
CA LEU A 345 1.70 5.37 -12.29
C LEU A 345 2.69 4.56 -11.42
N ARG A 346 3.70 5.21 -10.86
CA ARG A 346 4.66 4.60 -9.91
C ARG A 346 4.04 4.06 -8.61
N LYS A 347 2.84 4.53 -8.22
CA LYS A 347 2.06 4.05 -7.05
C LYS A 347 1.05 2.95 -7.42
N ARG A 348 0.84 2.69 -8.74
CA ARG A 348 -0.07 1.65 -9.26
C ARG A 348 0.66 0.73 -10.23
N LYS A 349 1.69 0.07 -9.72
CA LYS A 349 2.60 -0.76 -10.55
C LYS A 349 1.90 -1.90 -11.30
N ASN A 350 0.80 -2.42 -10.75
CA ASN A 350 0.02 -3.49 -11.38
C ASN A 350 -0.67 -3.05 -12.69
N ASP A 351 -0.83 -1.74 -12.92
CA ASP A 351 -1.37 -1.21 -14.16
C ASP A 351 -0.32 -1.12 -15.28
N ILE A 352 0.99 -1.10 -14.94
CA ILE A 352 2.05 -0.80 -15.93
C ILE A 352 2.05 -1.81 -17.07
N ILE A 353 2.12 -3.10 -16.78
CA ILE A 353 2.20 -4.12 -17.82
C ILE A 353 0.91 -4.25 -18.62
N PRO A 354 -0.29 -4.30 -18.02
CA PRO A 354 -1.54 -4.27 -18.77
C PRO A 354 -1.68 -3.04 -19.69
N LEU A 355 -1.28 -1.85 -19.24
CA LEU A 355 -1.28 -0.65 -20.08
C LEU A 355 -0.25 -0.74 -21.21
N ALA A 356 0.97 -1.20 -20.91
CA ALA A 356 2.02 -1.38 -21.91
C ALA A 356 1.57 -2.38 -23.01
N GLN A 357 0.97 -3.51 -22.61
CA GLN A 357 0.45 -4.50 -23.55
C GLN A 357 -0.66 -3.92 -24.43
N HIS A 358 -1.61 -3.18 -23.84
CA HIS A 358 -2.67 -2.52 -24.60
C HIS A 358 -2.13 -1.52 -25.62
N PHE A 359 -1.15 -0.70 -25.24
CA PHE A 359 -0.54 0.23 -26.18
C PHE A 359 0.23 -0.52 -27.28
N LEU A 360 0.93 -1.58 -26.92
CA LEU A 360 1.61 -2.42 -27.90
C LEU A 360 0.62 -3.04 -28.88
N ASP A 361 -0.48 -3.61 -28.41
CA ASP A 361 -1.52 -4.19 -29.26
C ASP A 361 -2.12 -3.13 -30.20
N TYR A 362 -2.38 -1.92 -29.68
CA TYR A 362 -2.85 -0.79 -30.47
C TYR A 362 -1.85 -0.40 -31.57
N TYR A 363 -0.54 -0.32 -31.25
CA TYR A 363 0.46 0.07 -32.24
C TYR A 363 0.79 -1.08 -33.22
N ASN A 364 0.73 -2.33 -32.77
CA ASN A 364 0.80 -3.47 -33.64
C ASN A 364 -0.29 -3.45 -34.73
N GLN A 365 -1.52 -3.18 -34.32
CA GLN A 365 -2.65 -3.06 -35.26
C GLN A 365 -2.50 -1.83 -36.17
N LYS A 366 -2.04 -0.69 -35.64
CA LYS A 366 -1.90 0.57 -36.38
C LYS A 366 -0.83 0.53 -37.46
N TYR A 367 0.28 -0.17 -37.17
CA TYR A 367 1.46 -0.21 -38.03
C TYR A 367 1.67 -1.57 -38.72
N ASP A 368 0.74 -2.51 -38.56
CA ASP A 368 0.79 -3.89 -39.06
C ASP A 368 2.05 -4.65 -38.60
N PHE A 369 2.35 -4.50 -37.29
CA PHE A 369 3.46 -5.22 -36.64
C PHE A 369 2.93 -6.35 -35.73
N HIS A 370 3.80 -7.33 -35.39
CA HIS A 370 3.46 -8.47 -34.54
C HIS A 370 4.42 -8.59 -33.36
N ARG A 371 4.80 -7.47 -32.79
CA ARG A 371 5.83 -7.38 -31.74
C ARG A 371 5.30 -7.79 -30.37
N LYS A 372 6.21 -8.29 -29.51
CA LYS A 372 5.93 -8.72 -28.14
C LYS A 372 6.94 -8.10 -27.19
N LEU A 373 6.55 -7.88 -25.93
CA LEU A 373 7.48 -7.44 -24.89
C LEU A 373 8.30 -8.62 -24.39
N SER A 374 9.62 -8.47 -24.26
CA SER A 374 10.45 -9.45 -23.58
C SER A 374 10.25 -9.41 -22.07
N PRO A 375 10.54 -10.49 -21.32
CA PRO A 375 10.51 -10.46 -19.86
C PRO A 375 11.44 -9.39 -19.27
N ALA A 376 12.61 -9.16 -19.89
CA ALA A 376 13.54 -8.13 -19.50
C ALA A 376 12.96 -6.72 -19.68
N THR A 377 12.26 -6.47 -20.78
CA THR A 377 11.54 -5.22 -21.05
C THR A 377 10.44 -5.01 -20.01
N CYS A 378 9.64 -6.04 -19.70
CA CYS A 378 8.62 -5.94 -18.64
C CYS A 378 9.24 -5.55 -17.30
N PHE A 379 10.39 -6.12 -16.94
CA PHE A 379 11.11 -5.79 -15.72
C PHE A 379 11.60 -4.33 -15.72
N ALA A 380 12.16 -3.83 -16.82
CA ALA A 380 12.58 -2.45 -16.98
C ALA A 380 11.39 -1.48 -16.79
N LEU A 381 10.24 -1.76 -17.45
CA LEU A 381 9.02 -0.96 -17.33
C LEU A 381 8.51 -0.87 -15.89
N LEU A 382 8.54 -1.97 -15.12
CA LEU A 382 8.08 -2.03 -13.73
C LEU A 382 8.97 -1.23 -12.76
N ASN A 383 10.26 -1.08 -13.07
CA ASN A 383 11.23 -0.42 -12.21
C ASN A 383 11.43 1.06 -12.53
N TYR A 384 10.91 1.54 -13.64
CA TYR A 384 11.03 2.95 -14.01
C TYR A 384 10.04 3.84 -13.21
N ARG A 385 10.41 5.11 -13.00
CA ARG A 385 9.65 6.04 -12.15
C ARG A 385 8.39 6.63 -12.79
N TRP A 386 8.34 6.68 -14.11
CA TRP A 386 7.22 7.22 -14.89
C TRP A 386 6.79 8.62 -14.44
N GLU A 387 7.69 9.59 -14.46
CA GLU A 387 7.38 10.99 -14.09
C GLU A 387 6.30 11.61 -15.00
N GLY A 388 6.27 11.23 -16.28
CA GLY A 388 5.22 11.58 -17.23
C GLY A 388 4.04 10.61 -17.24
N ASN A 389 3.98 9.67 -16.28
CA ASN A 389 2.87 8.75 -16.05
C ASN A 389 2.48 7.93 -17.30
N VAL A 390 1.18 7.74 -17.54
CA VAL A 390 0.64 6.93 -18.66
C VAL A 390 0.98 7.54 -20.02
N ARG A 391 1.06 8.87 -20.10
CA ARG A 391 1.46 9.55 -21.36
C ARG A 391 2.88 9.19 -21.76
N GLN A 392 3.81 9.15 -20.80
CA GLN A 392 5.19 8.75 -21.04
C GLN A 392 5.26 7.26 -21.39
N LEU A 393 4.55 6.39 -20.67
CA LEU A 393 4.49 4.95 -20.97
C LEU A 393 4.02 4.71 -22.41
N LYS A 394 2.90 5.35 -22.81
CA LYS A 394 2.36 5.25 -24.16
C LYS A 394 3.40 5.64 -25.23
N ASN A 395 4.07 6.77 -25.06
CA ASN A 395 5.09 7.24 -25.99
C ASN A 395 6.29 6.31 -26.05
N SER A 396 6.73 5.77 -24.89
CA SER A 396 7.84 4.82 -24.82
C SER A 396 7.53 3.51 -25.55
N ILE A 397 6.32 2.98 -25.41
CA ILE A 397 5.90 1.77 -26.13
C ILE A 397 5.77 2.06 -27.65
N GLU A 398 5.22 3.21 -28.06
CA GLU A 398 5.17 3.59 -29.47
C GLU A 398 6.57 3.64 -30.09
N GLN A 399 7.49 4.34 -29.43
CA GLN A 399 8.88 4.45 -29.89
C GLN A 399 9.55 3.08 -29.98
N ALA A 400 9.45 2.24 -28.93
CA ALA A 400 10.01 0.91 -28.93
C ALA A 400 9.42 0.02 -30.02
N THR A 401 8.12 0.13 -30.28
CA THR A 401 7.45 -0.63 -31.36
C THR A 401 7.98 -0.24 -32.72
N ILE A 402 8.29 1.04 -32.97
CA ILE A 402 8.78 1.53 -34.25
C ILE A 402 10.26 1.17 -34.47
N ILE A 403 11.09 1.34 -33.41
CA ILE A 403 12.56 1.18 -33.52
C ILE A 403 12.98 -0.29 -33.56
N THR A 404 12.22 -1.20 -32.96
CA THR A 404 12.58 -2.61 -32.91
C THR A 404 12.50 -3.25 -34.30
N ASP A 405 13.56 -3.93 -34.76
CA ASP A 405 13.59 -4.64 -36.03
C ASP A 405 13.12 -6.11 -35.94
N THR A 406 13.03 -6.65 -34.72
CA THR A 406 12.64 -8.03 -34.43
C THR A 406 11.21 -8.10 -33.87
N ASP A 407 10.65 -9.32 -33.78
CA ASP A 407 9.32 -9.53 -33.15
C ASP A 407 9.32 -9.34 -31.62
N LEU A 408 10.51 -9.29 -31.02
CA LEU A 408 10.64 -9.19 -29.56
C LEU A 408 11.29 -7.86 -29.17
N ILE A 409 10.54 -7.01 -28.51
CA ILE A 409 11.03 -5.72 -27.96
C ILE A 409 11.93 -6.01 -26.77
N GLN A 410 13.19 -5.64 -26.88
CA GLN A 410 14.21 -5.73 -25.83
C GLN A 410 14.34 -4.40 -25.08
N PRO A 411 14.91 -4.36 -23.84
CA PRO A 411 15.09 -3.13 -23.08
C PRO A 411 15.81 -2.02 -23.85
N GLU A 412 16.75 -2.37 -24.73
CA GLU A 412 17.56 -1.46 -25.54
C GLU A 412 16.71 -0.67 -26.55
N SER A 413 15.57 -1.20 -26.94
CA SER A 413 14.61 -0.52 -27.82
C SER A 413 13.77 0.53 -27.09
N LEU A 414 13.76 0.52 -25.73
CA LEU A 414 13.11 1.56 -24.94
C LEU A 414 13.94 2.86 -24.99
N PRO A 415 13.33 4.04 -24.76
CA PRO A 415 14.09 5.26 -24.57
C PRO A 415 15.18 5.08 -23.50
N MET A 416 16.38 5.65 -23.72
CA MET A 416 17.55 5.44 -22.84
C MET A 416 17.25 5.68 -21.34
N ASN A 417 16.35 6.60 -21.02
CA ASN A 417 15.94 6.88 -19.66
C ASN A 417 15.05 5.78 -19.04
N VAL A 418 14.41 4.94 -19.83
CA VAL A 418 13.51 3.86 -19.40
C VAL A 418 14.21 2.51 -19.41
N ALA A 419 15.12 2.29 -20.34
CA ALA A 419 15.90 1.05 -20.46
C ALA A 419 16.70 0.72 -19.18
N GLY A 420 16.92 1.71 -18.33
CA GLY A 420 17.79 1.60 -17.16
C GLY A 420 19.27 1.67 -17.56
N PRO A 421 20.19 1.54 -16.62
CA PRO A 421 21.60 1.37 -16.96
C PRO A 421 21.73 0.09 -17.80
N GLU A 422 22.46 0.17 -18.89
CA GLU A 422 22.68 -0.96 -19.81
C GLU A 422 22.95 -2.27 -19.05
N PRO A 423 22.33 -3.41 -19.45
CA PRO A 423 22.72 -4.70 -18.91
C PRO A 423 24.22 -4.88 -19.08
N VAL A 424 24.88 -5.48 -18.12
CA VAL A 424 26.34 -5.71 -18.15
C VAL A 424 26.66 -6.55 -19.38
N GLN A 425 27.01 -5.90 -20.49
CA GLN A 425 27.46 -6.57 -21.72
C GLN A 425 28.79 -7.30 -21.54
N ASP A 426 29.51 -7.05 -20.43
CA ASP A 426 30.82 -7.62 -20.13
C ASP A 426 30.79 -8.85 -19.21
N ALA A 427 29.66 -9.51 -19.00
CA ALA A 427 29.68 -10.82 -18.39
C ALA A 427 29.98 -11.86 -19.47
N PRO A 428 31.14 -12.57 -19.41
CA PRO A 428 31.38 -13.69 -20.32
C PRO A 428 30.21 -14.66 -20.23
N ALA A 429 29.79 -15.26 -21.33
CA ALA A 429 28.67 -16.20 -21.40
C ALA A 429 28.81 -17.41 -20.45
N GLU A 430 29.94 -17.55 -19.79
CA GLU A 430 30.32 -18.62 -18.86
C GLU A 430 30.42 -18.10 -17.37
N ALA A 431 30.07 -16.84 -17.09
CA ALA A 431 30.17 -16.31 -15.73
C ALA A 431 29.19 -17.03 -14.78
N GLY A 432 29.70 -17.60 -13.71
CA GLY A 432 28.89 -18.25 -12.67
C GLY A 432 28.00 -17.23 -11.94
N LEU A 433 26.90 -17.71 -11.34
CA LEU A 433 25.93 -16.88 -10.61
C LEU A 433 26.58 -15.93 -9.59
N ASN A 434 27.62 -16.39 -8.88
CA ASN A 434 28.34 -15.58 -7.89
C ASN A 434 29.09 -14.41 -8.53
N GLU A 435 29.72 -14.62 -9.69
CA GLU A 435 30.40 -13.57 -10.41
C GLU A 435 29.42 -12.51 -10.92
N MET A 436 28.27 -12.94 -11.38
CA MET A 436 27.18 -12.05 -11.83
C MET A 436 26.63 -11.20 -10.68
N LEU A 437 26.43 -11.81 -9.50
CA LEU A 437 26.00 -11.09 -8.28
C LEU A 437 27.05 -10.08 -7.81
N GLU A 438 28.34 -10.42 -7.80
CA GLU A 438 29.41 -9.52 -7.40
C GLU A 438 29.56 -8.31 -8.37
N ARG A 439 29.41 -8.52 -9.67
CA ARG A 439 29.39 -7.41 -10.66
C ARG A 439 28.18 -6.51 -10.51
N MET A 440 26.99 -7.09 -10.21
CA MET A 440 25.81 -6.30 -9.89
C MET A 440 25.98 -5.50 -8.60
N GLU A 441 26.57 -6.08 -7.56
CA GLU A 441 26.87 -5.40 -6.29
C GLU A 441 27.81 -4.21 -6.51
N LEU A 442 28.90 -4.40 -7.24
CA LEU A 442 29.84 -3.34 -7.59
C LEU A 442 29.13 -2.16 -8.27
N ARG A 443 28.31 -2.46 -9.28
CA ARG A 443 27.57 -1.43 -10.02
C ARG A 443 26.60 -0.67 -9.11
N TYR A 444 25.93 -1.38 -8.22
CA TYR A 444 24.99 -0.80 -7.26
C TYR A 444 25.71 0.16 -6.30
N LEU A 445 26.83 -0.27 -5.74
CA LEU A 445 27.66 0.55 -4.86
C LEU A 445 28.19 1.80 -5.59
N GLN A 446 28.61 1.65 -6.84
CA GLN A 446 29.12 2.74 -7.68
C GLN A 446 28.01 3.76 -8.00
N THR A 447 26.83 3.32 -8.40
CA THR A 447 25.67 4.18 -8.67
C THR A 447 25.26 5.00 -7.45
N PHE A 448 25.28 4.37 -6.25
CA PHE A 448 24.98 5.08 -5.01
C PHE A 448 26.07 6.09 -4.64
N TYR A 449 27.34 5.75 -4.85
CA TYR A 449 28.43 6.70 -4.62
C TYR A 449 28.32 7.91 -5.55
N GLU A 450 28.12 7.71 -6.85
CA GLU A 450 27.97 8.79 -7.83
C GLU A 450 26.76 9.69 -7.49
N ARG A 451 25.66 9.10 -7.06
CA ARG A 451 24.42 9.83 -6.74
C ARG A 451 24.51 10.67 -5.48
N TYR A 452 25.23 10.21 -4.45
CA TYR A 452 25.29 10.89 -3.15
C TYR A 452 26.63 11.60 -2.89
N GLY A 453 27.62 11.43 -3.74
CA GLY A 453 28.92 12.11 -3.71
C GLY A 453 29.77 11.83 -2.47
N SER A 454 29.37 10.88 -1.60
CA SER A 454 30.06 10.56 -0.35
C SER A 454 29.76 9.13 0.08
N ILE A 455 30.83 8.38 0.44
CA ILE A 455 30.75 7.01 0.96
C ILE A 455 29.82 6.93 2.19
N ARG A 456 29.91 7.89 3.10
CA ARG A 456 29.09 7.92 4.32
C ARG A 456 27.60 8.04 4.02
N LYS A 457 27.22 8.93 3.11
CA LYS A 457 25.81 9.13 2.70
C LYS A 457 25.28 7.95 1.88
N ALA A 458 26.10 7.38 1.00
CA ALA A 458 25.74 6.21 0.20
C ALA A 458 25.52 4.97 1.11
N ALA A 459 26.43 4.72 2.04
CA ALA A 459 26.34 3.63 3.02
C ALA A 459 25.11 3.75 3.92
N GLU A 460 24.82 4.95 4.43
CA GLU A 460 23.63 5.22 5.25
C GLU A 460 22.32 4.88 4.50
N ARG A 461 22.24 5.22 3.22
CA ARG A 461 21.08 4.92 2.37
C ARG A 461 20.91 3.43 2.07
N LEU A 462 22.01 2.71 1.98
CA LEU A 462 22.03 1.26 1.82
C LEU A 462 21.89 0.50 3.15
N LYS A 463 21.80 1.22 4.28
CA LYS A 463 21.78 0.65 5.64
C LYS A 463 23.00 -0.24 5.93
N LEU A 464 24.15 0.15 5.38
CA LEU A 464 25.44 -0.52 5.59
C LEU A 464 26.36 0.35 6.44
N PRO A 465 27.24 -0.25 7.26
CA PRO A 465 28.34 0.50 7.89
C PRO A 465 29.27 1.08 6.81
N PRO A 466 29.74 2.34 6.94
CA PRO A 466 30.64 2.95 5.95
C PRO A 466 31.91 2.14 5.66
N THR A 467 32.43 1.46 6.67
CA THR A 467 33.60 0.56 6.55
C THR A 467 33.29 -0.68 5.71
N THR A 468 32.09 -1.24 5.85
CA THR A 468 31.61 -2.38 5.04
C THR A 468 31.40 -1.98 3.59
N PHE A 469 30.77 -0.81 3.36
CA PHE A 469 30.60 -0.24 2.02
C PHE A 469 31.95 -0.07 1.31
N LEU A 470 32.91 0.60 1.98
CA LEU A 470 34.25 0.86 1.41
C LEU A 470 34.98 -0.44 1.09
N ARG A 471 35.00 -1.40 2.03
CA ARG A 471 35.66 -2.69 1.86
C ARG A 471 35.09 -3.47 0.68
N HIS A 472 33.76 -3.60 0.56
CA HIS A 472 33.11 -4.30 -0.55
C HIS A 472 33.38 -3.59 -1.89
N TRP A 473 33.25 -2.25 -1.89
CA TRP A 473 33.49 -1.45 -3.09
C TRP A 473 34.95 -1.58 -3.61
N GLU A 474 35.93 -1.48 -2.72
CA GLU A 474 37.36 -1.65 -3.09
C GLU A 474 37.68 -3.07 -3.55
N GLN A 475 37.18 -4.10 -2.85
CA GLN A 475 37.38 -5.49 -3.24
C GLN A 475 36.79 -5.79 -4.61
N LEU A 476 35.55 -5.37 -4.86
CA LEU A 476 34.87 -5.63 -6.13
C LEU A 476 35.44 -4.76 -7.26
N ARG A 477 35.84 -3.54 -6.97
CA ARG A 477 36.50 -2.67 -7.93
C ARG A 477 37.90 -3.20 -8.32
N GLN A 478 38.64 -3.76 -7.41
CA GLN A 478 39.93 -4.39 -7.71
C GLN A 478 39.76 -5.68 -8.53
N LYS A 479 38.68 -6.42 -8.31
CA LYS A 479 38.39 -7.68 -8.99
C LYS A 479 37.77 -7.49 -10.41
N TYR A 480 36.93 -6.45 -10.58
CA TYR A 480 36.14 -6.24 -11.79
C TYR A 480 36.24 -4.84 -12.41
N GLY A 481 36.97 -3.91 -11.77
CA GLY A 481 37.15 -2.56 -12.29
C GLY A 481 38.04 -2.57 -13.53
N THR A 482 37.48 -2.20 -14.68
CA THR A 482 38.25 -1.96 -15.90
C THR A 482 39.21 -0.80 -15.67
N SER A 483 40.44 -1.02 -16.01
CA SER A 483 41.52 -0.01 -16.13
C SER A 483 41.16 0.99 -17.24
N SER A 484 40.41 2.05 -16.89
CA SER A 484 40.25 3.21 -17.78
C SER A 484 39.87 4.44 -16.98
N ALA A 485 40.87 5.07 -16.39
CA ALA A 485 40.99 6.51 -16.17
C ALA A 485 42.32 6.83 -15.45
N GLU A 486 43.43 6.68 -16.12
CA GLU A 486 44.56 7.55 -15.94
C GLU A 486 44.21 8.90 -16.57
N GLY A 487 44.20 9.96 -15.79
CA GLY A 487 44.23 11.31 -16.29
C GLY A 487 43.16 12.24 -15.77
N LYS A 488 43.35 12.75 -14.56
CA LYS A 488 43.50 14.21 -14.29
C LYS A 488 43.57 14.45 -12.78
N GLU A 489 44.66 15.15 -12.46
CA GLU A 489 45.02 15.74 -11.16
C GLU A 489 43.88 16.52 -10.51
#